data_b676321431b9d965e3895b37d385fcd0
#
_entry.id   b676321431b9d965e3895b37d385fcd0
#
_cell.length_a   1.000
_cell.length_b   1.000
_cell.length_c   1.000
_cell.angle_alpha   90.00
_cell.angle_beta   90.00
_cell.angle_gamma   90.00
#
_symmetry.space_group_name_H-M   'P 1'
#
loop_
_entity.id
_entity.type
_entity.pdbx_description
1 polymer ?
#
loop_
_entity_poly.entity_id
_entity_poly.type
_entity_poly.pdbx_seq_one_letter_code
_entity_poly.pdbx_strand_id
1 'polypeptide(L)'
;SIDSLRALSYGGGKMPRSVIEKALHLFPNTNFVNAYGLTETSSTISVLGPEDHRDALKSDEEAVRRRLSSAGKPLPNLEVSIRDEEGKVLQSGVSGEIWVKGEQVSGEYLGHGTKLTDDGWFPTNDGGFLDESGYLFVEGRIDDIIIRGGENISPGEIEETLLTHSEIRDAAAFGIPDIQWGEVIVT
;
A
#
# COMPACT_ATOMS: atom_id res chain seq x y z
N SER A 1 -16.49 14.17 22.87
CA SER A 1 -16.63 14.07 21.40
C SER A 1 -15.92 15.25 20.74
N ILE A 2 -15.30 15.01 19.60
CA ILE A 2 -14.64 16.08 18.82
C ILE A 2 -15.58 16.46 17.68
N ASP A 3 -16.68 17.13 18.02
CA ASP A 3 -17.75 17.45 17.06
C ASP A 3 -17.31 18.45 15.96
N SER A 4 -16.19 19.13 16.16
CA SER A 4 -15.61 20.07 15.18
C SER A 4 -14.72 19.40 14.14
N LEU A 5 -14.35 18.12 14.31
CA LEU A 5 -13.50 17.40 13.35
C LEU A 5 -14.28 17.13 12.06
N ARG A 6 -13.84 17.70 10.94
CA ARG A 6 -14.49 17.57 9.62
C ARG A 6 -13.76 16.62 8.69
N ALA A 7 -12.44 16.54 8.79
CA ALA A 7 -11.62 15.68 7.96
C ALA A 7 -10.45 15.12 8.76
N LEU A 8 -10.05 13.90 8.44
CA LEU A 8 -8.89 13.22 8.98
C LEU A 8 -8.17 12.53 7.82
N SER A 9 -6.93 12.91 7.59
CA SER A 9 -6.07 12.22 6.64
C SER A 9 -5.06 11.33 7.37
N TYR A 10 -4.76 10.19 6.78
CA TYR A 10 -3.73 9.29 7.24
C TYR A 10 -2.95 8.74 6.05
N GLY A 11 -1.76 8.22 6.29
CA GLY A 11 -0.84 7.72 5.25
C GLY A 11 0.58 7.63 5.77
N GLY A 12 1.54 7.38 4.88
CA GLY A 12 2.95 7.24 5.22
C GLY A 12 3.32 5.89 5.84
N GLY A 13 2.35 5.02 6.07
CA GLY A 13 2.50 3.66 6.55
C GLY A 13 1.18 2.90 6.49
N LYS A 14 1.25 1.56 6.56
CA LYS A 14 0.05 0.71 6.55
C LYS A 14 -0.74 0.90 7.84
N MET A 15 -2.02 1.19 7.73
CA MET A 15 -2.93 1.30 8.86
C MET A 15 -3.79 0.03 8.94
N PRO A 16 -3.81 -0.69 10.08
CA PRO A 16 -4.64 -1.88 10.24
C PRO A 16 -6.12 -1.57 10.00
N ARG A 17 -6.79 -2.41 9.22
CA ARG A 17 -8.22 -2.26 8.89
C ARG A 17 -9.11 -2.12 10.12
N SER A 18 -8.85 -2.90 11.16
CA SER A 18 -9.59 -2.85 12.42
C SER A 18 -9.52 -1.47 13.10
N VAL A 19 -8.39 -0.78 12.97
CA VAL A 19 -8.21 0.60 13.49
C VAL A 19 -9.03 1.59 12.68
N ILE A 20 -9.02 1.45 11.35
CA ILE A 20 -9.80 2.30 10.45
C ILE A 20 -11.30 2.11 10.70
N GLU A 21 -11.79 0.87 10.75
CA GLU A 21 -13.20 0.57 11.03
C GLU A 21 -13.64 1.15 12.38
N LYS A 22 -12.81 0.98 13.42
CA LYS A 22 -13.08 1.57 14.74
C LYS A 22 -13.12 3.10 14.70
N ALA A 23 -12.20 3.73 13.96
CA ALA A 23 -12.16 5.19 13.83
C ALA A 23 -13.39 5.71 13.07
N LEU A 24 -13.82 5.04 12.01
CA LEU A 24 -15.02 5.40 11.25
C LEU A 24 -16.29 5.33 12.12
N HIS A 25 -16.40 4.34 13.01
CA HIS A 25 -17.51 4.25 13.96
C HIS A 25 -17.47 5.36 15.04
N LEU A 26 -16.27 5.71 15.51
CA LEU A 26 -16.10 6.76 16.53
C LEU A 26 -16.33 8.17 15.96
N PHE A 27 -16.06 8.38 14.68
CA PHE A 27 -16.14 9.68 14.00
C PHE A 27 -17.02 9.62 12.74
N PRO A 28 -18.31 9.27 12.85
CA PRO A 28 -19.18 8.99 11.69
C PRO A 28 -19.40 10.20 10.77
N ASN A 29 -19.20 11.42 11.28
CA ASN A 29 -19.37 12.67 10.53
C ASN A 29 -18.05 13.24 9.97
N THR A 30 -16.93 12.52 10.15
CA THR A 30 -15.60 12.94 9.69
C THR A 30 -15.29 12.32 8.34
N ASN A 31 -14.75 13.10 7.43
CA ASN A 31 -14.26 12.63 6.14
C ASN A 31 -12.86 12.03 6.31
N PHE A 32 -12.74 10.74 6.11
CA PHE A 32 -11.45 10.05 6.13
C PHE A 32 -10.83 10.03 4.74
N VAL A 33 -9.53 10.23 4.68
CA VAL A 33 -8.73 10.17 3.46
C VAL A 33 -7.44 9.42 3.74
N ASN A 34 -7.17 8.35 2.99
CA ASN A 34 -5.86 7.73 2.93
C ASN A 34 -5.13 8.22 1.68
N ALA A 35 -3.86 8.59 1.81
CA ALA A 35 -3.02 8.99 0.69
C ALA A 35 -1.72 8.18 0.69
N TYR A 36 -1.39 7.60 -0.44
CA TYR A 36 -0.12 6.93 -0.69
C TYR A 36 0.68 7.70 -1.73
N GLY A 37 1.97 7.79 -1.50
CA GLY A 37 2.92 8.37 -2.43
C GLY A 37 4.29 8.56 -1.79
N LEU A 38 5.19 9.11 -2.59
CA LEU A 38 6.61 9.26 -2.30
C LEU A 38 7.03 10.71 -2.52
N THR A 39 8.20 11.08 -2.00
CA THR A 39 8.81 12.39 -2.26
C THR A 39 9.03 12.60 -3.76
N GLU A 40 9.45 11.55 -4.46
CA GLU A 40 9.72 11.52 -5.90
C GLU A 40 8.46 11.72 -6.76
N THR A 41 7.30 11.50 -6.19
CA THR A 41 6.00 11.67 -6.86
C THR A 41 5.25 12.92 -6.41
N SER A 42 5.95 13.88 -5.83
CA SER A 42 5.37 15.11 -5.27
C SER A 42 4.24 14.80 -4.28
N SER A 43 4.45 13.80 -3.42
CA SER A 43 3.61 13.37 -2.30
C SER A 43 2.55 12.31 -2.62
N THR A 44 1.71 12.45 -3.65
CA THR A 44 0.51 11.60 -3.77
C THR A 44 0.44 10.86 -5.10
N ILE A 45 0.35 9.54 -5.03
CA ILE A 45 0.11 8.64 -6.17
C ILE A 45 -1.36 8.25 -6.22
N SER A 46 -1.92 7.83 -5.08
CA SER A 46 -3.29 7.34 -4.98
C SER A 46 -4.00 7.83 -3.74
N VAL A 47 -5.33 7.83 -3.79
CA VAL A 47 -6.18 8.33 -2.71
C VAL A 47 -7.38 7.40 -2.51
N LEU A 48 -7.60 6.96 -1.26
CA LEU A 48 -8.87 6.39 -0.82
C LEU A 48 -9.70 7.52 -0.22
N GLY A 49 -10.78 7.88 -0.89
CA GLY A 49 -11.60 9.03 -0.54
C GLY A 49 -12.63 8.75 0.57
N PRO A 50 -13.32 9.79 1.05
CA PRO A 50 -14.33 9.66 2.11
C PRO A 50 -15.52 8.77 1.72
N GLU A 51 -15.89 8.76 0.45
CA GLU A 51 -17.00 7.94 -0.05
C GLU A 51 -16.61 6.46 -0.04
N ASP A 52 -15.39 6.12 -0.51
CA ASP A 52 -14.87 4.77 -0.47
C ASP A 52 -14.85 4.20 0.96
N HIS A 53 -14.45 5.02 1.95
CA HIS A 53 -14.47 4.62 3.36
C HIS A 53 -15.88 4.31 3.84
N ARG A 54 -16.86 5.16 3.51
CA ARG A 54 -18.25 4.97 3.93
C ARG A 54 -18.91 3.77 3.26
N ASP A 55 -18.64 3.58 1.97
CA ASP A 55 -19.20 2.47 1.20
C ASP A 55 -18.62 1.14 1.67
N ALA A 56 -17.29 1.10 1.89
CA ALA A 56 -16.63 -0.09 2.40
C ALA A 56 -17.10 -0.47 3.82
N LEU A 57 -17.34 0.52 4.69
CA LEU A 57 -17.84 0.27 6.04
C LEU A 57 -19.26 -0.31 6.06
N LYS A 58 -20.11 0.08 5.10
CA LYS A 58 -21.52 -0.31 5.03
C LYS A 58 -21.76 -1.60 4.22
N SER A 59 -20.79 -2.01 3.44
CA SER A 59 -20.95 -3.14 2.53
C SER A 59 -20.86 -4.48 3.25
N ASP A 60 -21.70 -5.43 2.84
CA ASP A 60 -21.59 -6.84 3.24
C ASP A 60 -20.65 -7.63 2.31
N GLU A 61 -20.27 -7.05 1.17
CA GLU A 61 -19.35 -7.66 0.20
C GLU A 61 -17.89 -7.50 0.66
N GLU A 62 -17.19 -8.61 0.87
CA GLU A 62 -15.79 -8.57 1.33
C GLU A 62 -14.86 -7.86 0.35
N ALA A 63 -15.08 -7.97 -0.95
CA ALA A 63 -14.31 -7.24 -1.96
C ALA A 63 -14.43 -5.71 -1.81
N VAL A 64 -15.59 -5.20 -1.41
CA VAL A 64 -15.80 -3.77 -1.14
C VAL A 64 -15.20 -3.39 0.21
N ARG A 65 -15.40 -4.20 1.24
CA ARG A 65 -14.84 -3.97 2.58
C ARG A 65 -13.32 -3.95 2.58
N ARG A 66 -12.69 -4.81 1.76
CA ARG A 66 -11.23 -4.87 1.60
C ARG A 66 -10.61 -3.55 1.14
N ARG A 67 -11.39 -2.66 0.48
CA ARG A 67 -10.89 -1.34 0.05
C ARG A 67 -10.36 -0.49 1.19
N LEU A 68 -10.81 -0.71 2.44
CA LEU A 68 -10.26 -0.06 3.63
C LEU A 68 -8.77 -0.37 3.87
N SER A 69 -8.29 -1.50 3.34
CA SER A 69 -6.86 -1.87 3.37
C SER A 69 -6.09 -1.37 2.14
N SER A 70 -6.75 -0.70 1.19
CA SER A 70 -6.10 -0.17 -0.01
C SER A 70 -5.57 1.24 0.19
N ALA A 71 -4.67 1.64 -0.70
CA ALA A 71 -4.23 3.02 -0.87
C ALA A 71 -5.19 3.85 -1.75
N GLY A 72 -6.35 3.27 -2.14
CA GLY A 72 -7.33 3.93 -2.99
C GLY A 72 -6.99 3.83 -4.48
N LYS A 73 -7.51 4.76 -5.26
CA LYS A 73 -7.30 4.80 -6.72
C LYS A 73 -6.20 5.78 -7.10
N PRO A 74 -5.42 5.47 -8.15
CA PRO A 74 -4.46 6.41 -8.71
C PRO A 74 -5.12 7.74 -9.07
N LEU A 75 -4.36 8.84 -8.92
CA LEU A 75 -4.80 10.15 -9.36
C LEU A 75 -4.97 10.17 -10.89
N PRO A 76 -5.95 10.93 -11.43
CA PRO A 76 -6.26 10.92 -12.86
C PRO A 76 -5.12 11.34 -13.79
N ASN A 77 -4.13 12.08 -13.27
CA ASN A 77 -2.96 12.56 -13.99
C ASN A 77 -1.74 11.63 -13.87
N LEU A 78 -1.89 10.48 -13.23
CA LEU A 78 -0.85 9.49 -13.06
C LEU A 78 -1.23 8.16 -13.70
N GLU A 79 -0.28 7.56 -14.37
CA GLU A 79 -0.33 6.16 -14.78
C GLU A 79 0.35 5.32 -13.71
N VAL A 80 -0.32 4.24 -13.28
CA VAL A 80 0.23 3.25 -12.36
C VAL A 80 0.25 1.89 -13.05
N SER A 81 1.37 1.19 -12.97
CA SER A 81 1.58 -0.12 -13.56
C SER A 81 2.23 -1.04 -12.52
N ILE A 82 1.76 -2.27 -12.45
CA ILE A 82 2.40 -3.30 -11.62
C ILE A 82 3.26 -4.15 -12.56
N ARG A 83 4.54 -4.34 -12.20
CA ARG A 83 5.50 -5.05 -13.07
C ARG A 83 6.28 -6.10 -12.30
N ASP A 84 6.67 -7.14 -13.03
CA ASP A 84 7.61 -8.15 -12.54
C ASP A 84 9.08 -7.68 -12.62
N GLU A 85 10.00 -8.53 -12.18
CA GLU A 85 11.45 -8.25 -12.18
C GLU A 85 12.02 -7.99 -13.58
N GLU A 86 11.39 -8.52 -14.64
CA GLU A 86 11.76 -8.27 -16.04
C GLU A 86 11.13 -6.99 -16.61
N GLY A 87 10.33 -6.25 -15.80
CA GLY A 87 9.65 -5.02 -16.19
C GLY A 87 8.38 -5.24 -17.01
N LYS A 88 7.86 -6.47 -17.10
CA LYS A 88 6.63 -6.80 -17.80
C LYS A 88 5.42 -6.45 -16.94
N VAL A 89 4.41 -5.85 -17.56
CA VAL A 89 3.15 -5.48 -16.88
C VAL A 89 2.38 -6.74 -16.47
N LEU A 90 1.99 -6.77 -15.21
CA LEU A 90 1.20 -7.83 -14.61
C LEU A 90 -0.31 -7.55 -14.70
N GLN A 91 -1.11 -8.60 -14.61
CA GLN A 91 -2.57 -8.52 -14.60
C GLN A 91 -3.08 -8.06 -13.22
N SER A 92 -4.32 -7.56 -13.19
CA SER A 92 -5.01 -7.22 -11.94
C SER A 92 -5.00 -8.40 -10.95
N GLY A 93 -4.76 -8.10 -9.69
CA GLY A 93 -4.69 -9.08 -8.60
C GLY A 93 -3.34 -9.81 -8.48
N VAL A 94 -2.38 -9.55 -9.37
CA VAL A 94 -1.04 -10.14 -9.30
C VAL A 94 -0.08 -9.11 -8.70
N SER A 95 0.62 -9.50 -7.64
CA SER A 95 1.61 -8.66 -6.94
C SER A 95 2.90 -8.50 -7.75
N GLY A 96 3.48 -7.30 -7.68
CA GLY A 96 4.73 -6.94 -8.31
C GLY A 96 5.17 -5.55 -7.87
N GLU A 97 6.18 -4.99 -8.50
CA GLU A 97 6.64 -3.64 -8.22
C GLU A 97 5.64 -2.60 -8.77
N ILE A 98 5.35 -1.60 -7.94
CA ILE A 98 4.53 -0.46 -8.32
C ILE A 98 5.40 0.52 -9.11
N TRP A 99 5.02 0.77 -10.35
CA TRP A 99 5.65 1.74 -11.24
C TRP A 99 4.69 2.88 -11.52
N VAL A 100 5.20 4.11 -11.53
CA VAL A 100 4.38 5.31 -11.73
C VAL A 100 4.96 6.19 -12.82
N LYS A 101 4.07 6.87 -13.56
CA LYS A 101 4.43 7.82 -14.60
C LYS A 101 3.47 9.00 -14.59
N GLY A 102 3.98 10.21 -14.74
CA GLY A 102 3.21 11.44 -14.81
C GLY A 102 4.07 12.68 -14.64
N GLU A 103 3.51 13.84 -14.92
CA GLU A 103 4.24 15.13 -14.89
C GLU A 103 4.78 15.49 -13.50
N GLN A 104 4.16 15.00 -12.44
CA GLN A 104 4.58 15.26 -11.06
C GLN A 104 5.70 14.33 -10.57
N VAL A 105 6.09 13.33 -11.37
CA VAL A 105 7.12 12.35 -11.03
C VAL A 105 8.47 12.90 -11.45
N SER A 106 9.34 13.26 -10.50
CA SER A 106 10.65 13.82 -10.80
C SER A 106 11.74 12.76 -10.92
N GLY A 107 11.74 11.78 -10.02
CA GLY A 107 12.74 10.71 -10.00
C GLY A 107 14.21 11.15 -9.92
N GLU A 108 14.48 12.45 -9.83
CA GLU A 108 15.83 13.02 -9.81
C GLU A 108 16.34 13.22 -8.39
N TYR A 109 17.60 12.82 -8.17
CA TYR A 109 18.32 13.08 -6.92
C TYR A 109 19.54 13.93 -7.19
N LEU A 110 19.71 15.02 -6.43
CA LEU A 110 20.90 15.87 -6.49
C LEU A 110 22.17 15.03 -6.32
N GLY A 111 22.98 14.97 -7.39
CA GLY A 111 24.26 14.25 -7.40
C GLY A 111 24.20 12.75 -7.68
N HIS A 112 23.00 12.17 -7.89
CA HIS A 112 22.84 10.74 -8.13
C HIS A 112 22.11 10.37 -9.43
N GLY A 113 21.76 11.36 -10.27
CA GLY A 113 21.06 11.14 -11.53
C GLY A 113 19.57 10.86 -11.35
N THR A 114 18.93 10.37 -12.40
CA THR A 114 17.51 10.03 -12.41
C THR A 114 17.31 8.51 -12.30
N LYS A 115 16.24 8.13 -11.59
CA LYS A 115 15.72 6.75 -11.58
C LYS A 115 14.61 6.54 -12.61
N LEU A 116 14.25 7.59 -13.36
CA LEU A 116 13.28 7.45 -14.45
C LEU A 116 13.87 6.59 -15.56
N THR A 117 13.03 5.70 -16.08
CA THR A 117 13.35 4.99 -17.34
C THR A 117 13.29 5.95 -18.54
N ASP A 118 13.84 5.56 -19.69
CA ASP A 118 13.85 6.36 -20.91
C ASP A 118 12.44 6.73 -21.39
N ASP A 119 11.43 5.93 -21.07
CA ASP A 119 10.02 6.15 -21.38
C ASP A 119 9.24 6.82 -20.23
N GLY A 120 9.95 7.32 -19.21
CA GLY A 120 9.43 8.18 -18.14
C GLY A 120 8.73 7.46 -16.99
N TRP A 121 8.92 6.16 -16.82
CA TRP A 121 8.44 5.44 -15.65
C TRP A 121 9.43 5.50 -14.49
N PHE A 122 8.89 5.55 -13.28
CA PHE A 122 9.62 5.54 -12.03
C PHE A 122 9.28 4.26 -11.24
N PRO A 123 10.26 3.36 -11.01
CA PRO A 123 10.11 2.23 -10.11
C PRO A 123 10.13 2.73 -8.67
N THR A 124 9.05 2.47 -7.92
CA THR A 124 8.90 3.00 -6.56
C THR A 124 9.68 2.21 -5.51
N ASN A 125 10.07 0.98 -5.83
CA ASN A 125 10.57 -0.02 -4.89
C ASN A 125 9.54 -0.43 -3.82
N ASP A 126 8.26 -0.13 -4.06
CA ASP A 126 7.14 -0.65 -3.27
C ASP A 126 6.47 -1.79 -4.04
N GLY A 127 6.16 -2.87 -3.32
CA GLY A 127 5.38 -3.99 -3.82
C GLY A 127 3.90 -3.77 -3.64
N GLY A 128 3.10 -4.33 -4.56
CA GLY A 128 1.65 -4.25 -4.46
C GLY A 128 0.94 -4.71 -5.72
N PHE A 129 -0.37 -4.55 -5.76
CA PHE A 129 -1.20 -4.90 -6.91
C PHE A 129 -2.37 -3.93 -7.09
N LEU A 130 -2.92 -3.90 -8.30
CA LEU A 130 -4.20 -3.26 -8.60
C LEU A 130 -5.29 -4.34 -8.63
N ASP A 131 -6.40 -4.13 -7.95
CA ASP A 131 -7.57 -5.00 -8.10
C ASP A 131 -8.34 -4.73 -9.41
N GLU A 132 -9.34 -5.56 -9.73
CA GLU A 132 -10.16 -5.42 -10.93
C GLU A 132 -10.96 -4.10 -10.97
N SER A 133 -11.15 -3.46 -9.82
CA SER A 133 -11.84 -2.16 -9.67
C SER A 133 -10.88 -0.96 -9.74
N GLY A 134 -9.57 -1.21 -9.88
CA GLY A 134 -8.50 -0.23 -9.98
C GLY A 134 -8.07 0.36 -8.63
N TYR A 135 -8.35 -0.32 -7.51
CA TYR A 135 -7.79 0.06 -6.21
C TYR A 135 -6.38 -0.50 -6.06
N LEU A 136 -5.47 0.35 -5.62
CA LEU A 136 -4.07 0.01 -5.35
C LEU A 136 -3.91 -0.53 -3.93
N PHE A 137 -3.37 -1.72 -3.81
CA PHE A 137 -2.98 -2.33 -2.55
C PHE A 137 -1.45 -2.32 -2.44
N VAL A 138 -0.93 -1.64 -1.43
CA VAL A 138 0.50 -1.57 -1.15
C VAL A 138 0.83 -2.63 -0.09
N GLU A 139 1.77 -3.52 -0.41
CA GLU A 139 2.15 -4.65 0.45
C GLU A 139 3.39 -4.37 1.29
N GLY A 140 4.22 -3.43 0.86
CA GLY A 140 5.43 -3.01 1.55
C GLY A 140 6.57 -2.72 0.58
N ARG A 141 7.78 -2.55 1.11
CA ARG A 141 8.99 -2.38 0.29
C ARG A 141 9.41 -3.71 -0.31
N ILE A 142 9.84 -3.70 -1.56
CA ILE A 142 10.36 -4.92 -2.22
C ILE A 142 11.59 -5.44 -1.48
N ASP A 143 12.46 -4.54 -1.01
CA ASP A 143 13.66 -4.90 -0.26
C ASP A 143 13.35 -5.57 1.10
N ASP A 144 12.13 -5.42 1.62
CA ASP A 144 11.70 -6.03 2.89
C ASP A 144 10.98 -7.37 2.68
N ILE A 145 10.70 -7.77 1.43
CA ILE A 145 10.04 -9.06 1.12
C ILE A 145 10.94 -10.21 1.57
N ILE A 146 10.36 -11.11 2.36
CA ILE A 146 11.05 -12.31 2.85
C ILE A 146 11.00 -13.39 1.78
N ILE A 147 12.17 -13.86 1.32
CA ILE A 147 12.26 -14.91 0.30
C ILE A 147 12.50 -16.24 0.98
N ARG A 148 11.44 -17.03 1.19
CA ARG A 148 11.54 -18.33 1.85
C ARG A 148 11.17 -19.48 0.93
N GLY A 149 12.14 -20.33 0.63
CA GLY A 149 11.93 -21.50 -0.23
C GLY A 149 11.53 -21.16 -1.67
N GLY A 150 11.85 -19.93 -2.14
CA GLY A 150 11.44 -19.41 -3.45
C GLY A 150 10.07 -18.72 -3.46
N GLU A 151 9.41 -18.60 -2.31
CA GLU A 151 8.17 -17.84 -2.15
C GLU A 151 8.45 -16.45 -1.60
N ASN A 152 7.81 -15.44 -2.18
CA ASN A 152 7.84 -14.05 -1.73
C ASN A 152 6.75 -13.84 -0.67
N ILE A 153 7.16 -13.52 0.54
CA ILE A 153 6.28 -13.36 1.69
C ILE A 153 6.33 -11.91 2.16
N SER A 154 5.20 -11.23 2.16
CA SER A 154 5.09 -9.86 2.67
C SER A 154 5.14 -9.85 4.21
N PRO A 155 6.10 -9.15 4.84
CA PRO A 155 6.12 -8.96 6.28
C PRO A 155 4.81 -8.38 6.81
N GLY A 156 4.24 -7.41 6.09
CA GLY A 156 3.00 -6.74 6.47
C GLY A 156 1.78 -7.66 6.55
N GLU A 157 1.71 -8.74 5.79
CA GLU A 157 0.65 -9.76 5.88
C GLU A 157 0.71 -10.53 7.20
N ILE A 158 1.94 -10.88 7.61
CA ILE A 158 2.20 -11.56 8.87
C ILE A 158 1.85 -10.64 10.04
N GLU A 159 2.34 -9.41 10.01
CA GLU A 159 2.08 -8.38 11.03
C GLU A 159 0.59 -8.12 11.20
N GLU A 160 -0.15 -7.95 10.09
CA GLU A 160 -1.60 -7.76 10.11
C GLU A 160 -2.32 -8.95 10.74
N THR A 161 -1.90 -10.18 10.41
CA THR A 161 -2.45 -11.40 11.00
C THR A 161 -2.20 -11.45 12.51
N LEU A 162 -0.98 -11.15 12.96
CA LEU A 162 -0.63 -11.11 14.37
C LEU A 162 -1.43 -10.06 15.13
N LEU A 163 -1.60 -8.87 14.56
CA LEU A 163 -2.36 -7.77 15.16
C LEU A 163 -3.87 -8.03 15.27
N THR A 164 -4.39 -9.12 14.68
CA THR A 164 -5.77 -9.55 14.93
C THR A 164 -5.94 -10.15 16.34
N HIS A 165 -4.85 -10.60 16.97
CA HIS A 165 -4.90 -11.17 18.30
C HIS A 165 -5.00 -10.07 19.36
N SER A 166 -5.98 -10.20 20.27
CA SER A 166 -6.32 -9.14 21.26
C SER A 166 -5.21 -8.78 22.24
N GLU A 167 -4.24 -9.68 22.47
CA GLU A 167 -3.11 -9.47 23.39
C GLU A 167 -1.86 -8.92 22.67
N ILE A 168 -1.86 -8.89 21.34
CA ILE A 168 -0.75 -8.33 20.56
C ILE A 168 -1.04 -6.86 20.29
N ARG A 169 -0.13 -6.00 20.75
CA ARG A 169 -0.27 -4.55 20.63
C ARG A 169 0.50 -3.99 19.44
N ASP A 170 1.60 -4.63 19.11
CA ASP A 170 2.49 -4.28 17.99
C ASP A 170 3.19 -5.53 17.48
N ALA A 171 3.52 -5.59 16.19
CA ALA A 171 4.18 -6.72 15.57
C ALA A 171 5.12 -6.22 14.48
N ALA A 172 6.25 -6.90 14.35
CA ALA A 172 7.18 -6.73 13.24
C ALA A 172 7.59 -8.11 12.73
N ALA A 173 7.66 -8.27 11.41
CA ALA A 173 8.14 -9.49 10.76
C ALA A 173 9.32 -9.15 9.84
N PHE A 174 10.34 -9.99 9.84
CA PHE A 174 11.50 -9.84 8.95
C PHE A 174 12.15 -11.18 8.65
N GLY A 175 12.88 -11.24 7.52
CA GLY A 175 13.67 -12.39 7.13
C GLY A 175 15.04 -12.39 7.79
N ILE A 176 15.50 -13.55 8.24
CA ILE A 176 16.90 -13.75 8.55
C ILE A 176 17.49 -14.83 7.64
N PRO A 177 18.73 -14.68 7.17
CA PRO A 177 19.35 -15.65 6.27
C PRO A 177 19.37 -17.07 6.84
N ASP A 178 18.97 -18.05 6.03
CA ASP A 178 18.96 -19.48 6.35
C ASP A 178 19.51 -20.30 5.17
N ILE A 179 20.38 -21.27 5.47
CA ILE A 179 21.09 -22.06 4.43
C ILE A 179 20.13 -22.96 3.66
N GLN A 180 19.06 -23.44 4.29
CA GLN A 180 18.13 -24.38 3.66
C GLN A 180 16.99 -23.67 2.93
N TRP A 181 16.48 -22.56 3.49
CA TRP A 181 15.28 -21.89 3.03
C TRP A 181 15.52 -20.55 2.35
N GLY A 182 16.78 -20.08 2.27
CA GLY A 182 17.14 -18.73 1.86
C GLY A 182 16.94 -17.76 3.03
N GLU A 183 15.71 -17.62 3.50
CA GLU A 183 15.37 -16.89 4.70
C GLU A 183 14.39 -17.66 5.58
N VAL A 184 14.40 -17.38 6.87
CA VAL A 184 13.37 -17.80 7.84
C VAL A 184 12.73 -16.56 8.47
N ILE A 185 11.43 -16.67 8.71
CA ILE A 185 10.63 -15.58 9.26
C ILE A 185 10.89 -15.48 10.78
N VAL A 186 11.09 -14.25 11.24
CA VAL A 186 11.13 -13.88 12.65
C VAL A 186 10.07 -12.82 12.91
N THR A 187 9.36 -12.98 14.02
CA THR A 187 8.32 -12.04 14.49
C THR A 187 8.53 -11.69 15.95
#